data_2e7afa16de1754d4c84c759fa601154a
#
_entry.id   2e7afa16de1754d4c84c759fa601154a
#
_cell.length_a   1.000
_cell.length_b   1.000
_cell.length_c   1.000
_cell.angle_alpha   90.00
_cell.angle_beta   90.00
_cell.angle_gamma   90.00
#
_symmetry.space_group_name_H-M   'P 1'
#
loop_
_entity.id
_entity.type
_entity.pdbx_description
1 polymer ?
#
loop_
_entity_poly.entity_id
_entity_poly.type
_entity_poly.pdbx_seq_one_letter_code
_entity_poly.pdbx_strand_id
1 'polypeptide(L)'
;MELEIKPEFEKRYKEILGDEYEELEKVLKSRIPKSFRINTLKISKKEILPRLKEKGWKLKQIPWVGNGYWIDVPTEFLTKTIEYYLGYYYIQEAASMIPPLILEPKPGEIILDLFAAPGSKTTQIAEMMKNSGVVIANDYKLKRIKALATNVQRFGAMNCVITYCDARDFWKFGLKFDKILFDVSCSGSGSIVTTWRIMKEWSLQRIKMMSKYQKILLASAVKCLNKDGILVYSTCSMEPEENEENIDFAVKILGLSVEKIKVKNLKYRNGLLEFEGKKFDESVANAIRIFPHDNLTEGFFICKLRK
;
A
#
# COMPACT_ATOMS: atom_id res chain seq x y z
N MET A 1 13.12 24.64 -2.95
CA MET A 1 13.02 24.43 -1.48
C MET A 1 13.69 23.09 -1.24
N GLU A 2 14.73 23.04 -0.43
CA GLU A 2 15.40 21.80 -0.07
C GLU A 2 14.67 21.11 1.08
N LEU A 3 14.74 19.77 1.13
CA LEU A 3 14.20 19.00 2.24
C LEU A 3 15.11 19.18 3.45
N GLU A 4 14.61 19.81 4.49
CA GLU A 4 15.26 19.88 5.80
C GLU A 4 14.87 18.65 6.62
N ILE A 5 15.85 17.81 6.94
CA ILE A 5 15.63 16.57 7.70
C ILE A 5 15.76 16.90 9.20
N LYS A 6 14.78 16.45 9.99
CA LYS A 6 14.81 16.65 11.44
C LYS A 6 15.91 15.81 12.09
N PRO A 7 16.67 16.35 13.06
CA PRO A 7 17.75 15.61 13.73
C PRO A 7 17.27 14.30 14.41
N GLU A 8 16.07 14.30 14.96
CA GLU A 8 15.46 13.12 15.58
C GLU A 8 15.15 12.01 14.55
N PHE A 9 14.70 12.40 13.35
CA PHE A 9 14.50 11.48 12.23
C PHE A 9 15.84 10.89 11.78
N GLU A 10 16.84 11.73 11.57
CA GLU A 10 18.18 11.32 11.17
C GLU A 10 18.77 10.32 12.16
N LYS A 11 18.77 10.65 13.45
CA LYS A 11 19.31 9.78 14.52
C LYS A 11 18.63 8.41 14.47
N ARG A 12 17.30 8.38 14.37
CA ARG A 12 16.50 7.16 14.35
C ARG A 12 16.80 6.28 13.15
N TYR A 13 16.91 6.87 11.98
CA TYR A 13 17.17 6.08 10.77
C TYR A 13 18.64 5.67 10.62
N LYS A 14 19.57 6.38 11.22
CA LYS A 14 20.96 5.90 11.41
C LYS A 14 21.01 4.65 12.32
N GLU A 15 20.19 4.59 13.36
CA GLU A 15 20.07 3.41 14.22
C GLU A 15 19.48 2.20 13.46
N ILE A 16 18.46 2.43 12.62
CA ILE A 16 17.80 1.35 11.86
C ILE A 16 18.65 0.85 10.69
N LEU A 17 19.37 1.73 9.98
CA LEU A 17 20.02 1.46 8.70
C LEU A 17 21.54 1.43 8.76
N GLY A 18 22.16 1.95 9.84
CA GLY A 18 23.60 2.13 9.90
C GLY A 18 24.12 2.98 8.74
N ASP A 19 25.16 2.49 8.07
CA ASP A 19 25.82 3.18 6.94
C ASP A 19 24.90 3.42 5.73
N GLU A 20 23.84 2.62 5.56
CA GLU A 20 22.89 2.78 4.47
C GLU A 20 21.98 4.04 4.62
N TYR A 21 22.02 4.72 5.78
CA TYR A 21 21.30 5.97 5.97
C TYR A 21 21.64 7.04 4.93
N GLU A 22 22.90 7.14 4.53
CA GLU A 22 23.32 8.12 3.51
C GLU A 22 22.63 7.90 2.15
N GLU A 23 22.38 6.63 1.79
CA GLU A 23 21.64 6.30 0.56
C GLU A 23 20.17 6.70 0.69
N LEU A 24 19.55 6.45 1.85
CA LEU A 24 18.20 6.88 2.13
C LEU A 24 18.09 8.41 2.01
N GLU A 25 19.00 9.15 2.67
CA GLU A 25 19.00 10.62 2.66
C GLU A 25 19.09 11.19 1.24
N LYS A 26 19.99 10.65 0.40
CA LYS A 26 20.13 11.04 -1.02
C LYS A 26 18.82 10.85 -1.77
N VAL A 27 18.13 9.72 -1.56
CA VAL A 27 16.86 9.44 -2.24
C VAL A 27 15.74 10.32 -1.72
N LEU A 28 15.66 10.60 -0.41
CA LEU A 28 14.66 11.51 0.16
C LEU A 28 14.76 12.93 -0.41
N LYS A 29 15.97 13.38 -0.76
CA LYS A 29 16.24 14.68 -1.41
C LYS A 29 16.08 14.67 -2.93
N SER A 30 15.85 13.51 -3.53
CA SER A 30 15.69 13.32 -4.98
C SER A 30 14.21 13.16 -5.38
N ARG A 31 13.98 12.94 -6.69
CA ARG A 31 12.66 12.57 -7.20
C ARG A 31 12.66 11.11 -7.60
N ILE A 32 11.72 10.34 -7.10
CA ILE A 32 11.47 8.99 -7.60
C ILE A 32 10.64 9.04 -8.90
N PRO A 33 10.79 8.03 -9.78
CA PRO A 33 10.03 7.97 -11.02
C PRO A 33 8.53 7.82 -10.75
N LYS A 34 7.70 8.46 -11.56
CA LYS A 34 6.26 8.23 -11.55
C LYS A 34 5.94 6.86 -12.10
N SER A 35 4.82 6.30 -11.69
CA SER A 35 4.40 4.97 -12.15
C SER A 35 2.89 4.90 -12.39
N PHE A 36 2.51 3.95 -13.22
CA PHE A 36 1.12 3.63 -13.51
C PHE A 36 0.95 2.13 -13.72
N ARG A 37 -0.27 1.65 -13.56
CA ARG A 37 -0.69 0.27 -13.80
C ARG A 37 -1.68 0.23 -14.95
N ILE A 38 -1.43 -0.62 -15.94
CA ILE A 38 -2.34 -0.86 -17.07
C ILE A 38 -3.58 -1.59 -16.55
N ASN A 39 -4.75 -1.19 -17.00
CA ASN A 39 -6.03 -1.83 -16.71
C ASN A 39 -6.31 -2.96 -17.70
N THR A 40 -6.01 -4.17 -17.32
CA THR A 40 -6.17 -5.35 -18.18
C THR A 40 -7.63 -5.81 -18.34
N LEU A 41 -8.58 -5.21 -17.60
CA LEU A 41 -10.02 -5.38 -17.84
C LEU A 41 -10.48 -4.68 -19.12
N LYS A 42 -9.77 -3.63 -19.57
CA LYS A 42 -10.19 -2.77 -20.68
C LYS A 42 -9.29 -2.82 -21.90
N ILE A 43 -7.99 -3.06 -21.70
CA ILE A 43 -7.03 -3.00 -22.80
C ILE A 43 -5.85 -3.94 -22.55
N SER A 44 -5.36 -4.56 -23.60
CA SER A 44 -4.15 -5.37 -23.52
C SER A 44 -2.87 -4.51 -23.52
N LYS A 45 -1.77 -5.05 -22.98
CA LYS A 45 -0.46 -4.42 -23.06
C LYS A 45 0.00 -4.20 -24.51
N LYS A 46 -0.34 -5.14 -25.40
CA LYS A 46 0.03 -5.06 -26.82
C LYS A 46 -0.60 -3.86 -27.52
N GLU A 47 -1.78 -3.45 -27.09
CA GLU A 47 -2.51 -2.32 -27.69
C GLU A 47 -2.11 -0.97 -27.07
N ILE A 48 -1.96 -0.89 -25.74
CA ILE A 48 -1.73 0.41 -25.08
C ILE A 48 -0.27 0.87 -25.18
N LEU A 49 0.71 -0.04 -25.07
CA LEU A 49 2.13 0.37 -25.05
C LEU A 49 2.60 1.09 -26.33
N PRO A 50 2.22 0.66 -27.55
CA PRO A 50 2.53 1.44 -28.75
C PRO A 50 1.95 2.84 -28.71
N ARG A 51 0.67 3.00 -28.35
CA ARG A 51 -0.02 4.31 -28.26
C ARG A 51 0.69 5.28 -27.31
N LEU A 52 1.16 4.78 -26.14
CA LEU A 52 1.89 5.62 -25.19
C LEU A 52 3.29 5.98 -25.70
N LYS A 53 3.98 5.06 -26.41
CA LYS A 53 5.27 5.32 -27.04
C LYS A 53 5.17 6.36 -28.17
N GLU A 54 4.13 6.31 -28.99
CA GLU A 54 3.86 7.32 -30.04
C GLU A 54 3.66 8.73 -29.47
N LYS A 55 3.20 8.83 -28.22
CA LYS A 55 3.15 10.11 -27.46
C LYS A 55 4.49 10.54 -26.87
N GLY A 56 5.58 9.82 -27.19
CA GLY A 56 6.92 10.10 -26.68
C GLY A 56 7.21 9.60 -25.26
N TRP A 57 6.34 8.74 -24.72
CA TRP A 57 6.53 8.24 -23.35
C TRP A 57 7.64 7.19 -23.26
N LYS A 58 8.62 7.43 -22.39
CA LYS A 58 9.66 6.45 -22.05
C LYS A 58 9.15 5.56 -20.93
N LEU A 59 8.89 4.29 -21.25
CA LEU A 59 8.29 3.33 -20.35
C LEU A 59 9.34 2.29 -19.92
N LYS A 60 9.47 2.07 -18.60
CA LYS A 60 10.28 0.99 -18.02
C LYS A 60 9.37 0.11 -17.18
N GLN A 61 9.30 -1.19 -17.48
CA GLN A 61 8.46 -2.11 -16.72
C GLN A 61 8.95 -2.24 -15.28
N ILE A 62 8.02 -2.23 -14.33
CA ILE A 62 8.30 -2.51 -12.92
C ILE A 62 8.53 -4.01 -12.76
N PRO A 63 9.69 -4.45 -12.25
CA PRO A 63 10.08 -5.87 -12.30
C PRO A 63 9.17 -6.81 -11.51
N TRP A 64 8.50 -6.32 -10.46
CA TRP A 64 7.60 -7.10 -9.60
C TRP A 64 6.11 -6.96 -9.95
N VAL A 65 5.78 -6.12 -10.93
CA VAL A 65 4.38 -5.92 -11.37
C VAL A 65 4.26 -6.09 -12.87
N GLY A 66 3.64 -7.17 -13.32
CA GLY A 66 3.58 -7.50 -14.74
C GLY A 66 2.92 -6.45 -15.65
N ASN A 67 1.99 -5.65 -15.12
CA ASN A 67 1.29 -4.57 -15.83
C ASN A 67 1.60 -3.17 -15.29
N GLY A 68 2.63 -3.04 -14.42
CA GLY A 68 3.13 -1.78 -13.89
C GLY A 68 4.31 -1.22 -14.68
N TYR A 69 4.36 0.10 -14.84
CA TYR A 69 5.41 0.79 -15.58
C TYR A 69 5.82 2.08 -14.88
N TRP A 70 7.13 2.31 -14.79
CA TRP A 70 7.69 3.63 -14.54
C TRP A 70 7.66 4.48 -15.78
N ILE A 71 7.56 5.79 -15.58
CA ILE A 71 7.44 6.76 -16.67
C ILE A 71 8.17 8.05 -16.30
N ASP A 72 8.83 8.60 -17.31
CA ASP A 72 9.52 9.88 -17.23
C ASP A 72 8.73 10.95 -18.02
N VAL A 73 7.61 11.39 -17.41
CA VAL A 73 6.82 12.53 -17.89
C VAL A 73 6.25 13.30 -16.69
N PRO A 74 6.02 14.62 -16.83
CA PRO A 74 5.36 15.41 -15.79
C PRO A 74 3.95 14.85 -15.46
N THR A 75 3.59 14.87 -14.19
CA THR A 75 2.31 14.28 -13.68
C THR A 75 1.09 14.87 -14.40
N GLU A 76 1.13 16.15 -14.77
CA GLU A 76 0.04 16.83 -15.47
C GLU A 76 -0.27 16.24 -16.85
N PHE A 77 0.72 15.64 -17.52
CA PHE A 77 0.48 14.96 -18.79
C PHE A 77 -0.15 13.57 -18.60
N LEU A 78 0.09 12.93 -17.46
CA LEU A 78 -0.48 11.62 -17.16
C LEU A 78 -2.01 11.64 -17.09
N THR A 79 -2.62 12.74 -16.65
CA THR A 79 -4.07 12.87 -16.51
C THR A 79 -4.76 13.50 -17.74
N LYS A 80 -3.99 14.01 -18.72
CA LYS A 80 -4.52 14.72 -19.91
C LYS A 80 -4.58 13.85 -21.17
N THR A 81 -4.60 12.54 -21.03
CA THR A 81 -4.66 11.63 -22.19
C THR A 81 -6.03 10.98 -22.31
N ILE A 82 -6.42 10.65 -23.54
CA ILE A 82 -7.66 9.89 -23.79
C ILE A 82 -7.63 8.52 -23.07
N GLU A 83 -6.46 7.89 -23.02
CA GLU A 83 -6.26 6.60 -22.35
C GLU A 83 -6.51 6.68 -20.83
N TYR A 84 -6.19 7.81 -20.21
CA TYR A 84 -6.54 8.07 -18.82
C TYR A 84 -8.04 8.22 -18.62
N TYR A 85 -8.70 9.02 -19.46
CA TYR A 85 -10.16 9.22 -19.39
C TYR A 85 -10.93 7.93 -19.64
N LEU A 86 -10.47 7.11 -20.57
CA LEU A 86 -11.05 5.79 -20.84
C LEU A 86 -10.76 4.76 -19.73
N GLY A 87 -9.89 5.10 -18.76
CA GLY A 87 -9.52 4.21 -17.66
C GLY A 87 -8.63 3.05 -18.09
N TYR A 88 -7.80 3.23 -19.11
CA TYR A 88 -6.86 2.20 -19.60
C TYR A 88 -5.66 2.04 -18.69
N TYR A 89 -5.40 3.00 -17.82
CA TYR A 89 -4.40 2.87 -16.75
C TYR A 89 -4.79 3.67 -15.50
N TYR A 90 -4.19 3.27 -14.38
CA TYR A 90 -4.28 3.93 -13.09
C TYR A 90 -2.90 4.46 -12.68
N ILE A 91 -2.82 5.74 -12.30
CA ILE A 91 -1.59 6.32 -11.74
C ILE A 91 -1.45 5.80 -10.32
N GLN A 92 -0.46 4.96 -10.07
CA GLN A 92 -0.26 4.28 -8.79
C GLN A 92 1.24 4.19 -8.50
N GLU A 93 1.63 4.47 -7.28
CA GLU A 93 3.01 4.34 -6.83
C GLU A 93 3.43 2.86 -6.84
N ALA A 94 4.69 2.57 -7.19
CA ALA A 94 5.15 1.22 -7.50
C ALA A 94 5.13 0.26 -6.29
N ALA A 95 5.50 0.73 -5.09
CA ALA A 95 5.40 -0.08 -3.87
C ALA A 95 3.93 -0.31 -3.47
N SER A 96 3.05 0.68 -3.69
CA SER A 96 1.61 0.59 -3.44
C SER A 96 0.91 -0.49 -4.29
N MET A 97 1.53 -0.97 -5.36
CA MET A 97 1.01 -2.09 -6.18
C MET A 97 1.24 -3.46 -5.55
N ILE A 98 2.11 -3.57 -4.53
CA ILE A 98 2.53 -4.86 -3.95
C ILE A 98 1.46 -5.50 -3.02
N PRO A 99 0.78 -4.77 -2.11
CA PRO A 99 -0.18 -5.39 -1.20
C PRO A 99 -1.28 -6.21 -1.87
N PRO A 100 -1.92 -5.77 -2.98
CA PRO A 100 -2.87 -6.61 -3.72
C PRO A 100 -2.25 -7.88 -4.33
N LEU A 101 -0.97 -7.84 -4.74
CA LEU A 101 -0.26 -9.03 -5.24
C LEU A 101 -0.06 -10.07 -4.13
N ILE A 102 0.25 -9.61 -2.90
CA ILE A 102 0.44 -10.47 -1.73
C ILE A 102 -0.91 -11.01 -1.23
N LEU A 103 -1.98 -10.23 -1.36
CA LEU A 103 -3.34 -10.66 -1.04
C LEU A 103 -3.80 -11.81 -1.96
N GLU A 104 -3.29 -11.88 -3.20
CA GLU A 104 -3.59 -12.92 -4.17
C GLU A 104 -5.10 -13.12 -4.38
N PRO A 105 -5.86 -12.05 -4.70
CA PRO A 105 -7.30 -12.14 -4.86
C PRO A 105 -7.67 -13.09 -6.02
N LYS A 106 -8.67 -13.95 -5.79
CA LYS A 106 -9.14 -14.93 -6.78
C LYS A 106 -10.56 -14.62 -7.23
N PRO A 107 -10.91 -14.91 -8.49
CA PRO A 107 -12.29 -14.84 -8.96
C PRO A 107 -13.25 -15.61 -8.03
N GLY A 108 -14.39 -15.00 -7.70
CA GLY A 108 -15.43 -15.60 -6.85
C GLY A 108 -15.28 -15.29 -5.35
N GLU A 109 -14.15 -14.79 -4.87
CA GLU A 109 -13.95 -14.45 -3.47
C GLU A 109 -14.73 -13.19 -3.05
N ILE A 110 -14.99 -13.06 -1.74
CA ILE A 110 -15.54 -11.87 -1.11
C ILE A 110 -14.42 -11.17 -0.33
N ILE A 111 -14.00 -10.01 -0.82
CA ILE A 111 -12.84 -9.27 -0.32
C ILE A 111 -13.26 -7.93 0.25
N LEU A 112 -12.68 -7.55 1.39
CA LEU A 112 -12.82 -6.22 1.98
C LEU A 112 -11.54 -5.39 1.75
N ASP A 113 -11.67 -4.24 1.11
CA ASP A 113 -10.67 -3.17 1.15
C ASP A 113 -11.16 -2.13 2.17
N LEU A 114 -10.61 -2.18 3.38
CA LEU A 114 -11.17 -1.46 4.52
C LEU A 114 -10.89 0.04 4.51
N PHE A 115 -9.87 0.49 3.73
CA PHE A 115 -9.46 1.90 3.59
C PHE A 115 -9.27 2.26 2.12
N ALA A 116 -10.29 1.98 1.32
CA ALA A 116 -10.24 1.86 -0.14
C ALA A 116 -9.85 3.13 -0.91
N ALA A 117 -10.27 4.30 -0.43
CA ALA A 117 -10.10 5.53 -1.19
C ALA A 117 -8.62 5.96 -1.32
N PRO A 118 -8.20 6.38 -2.51
CA PRO A 118 -8.99 6.76 -3.69
C PRO A 118 -9.29 5.62 -4.69
N GLY A 119 -8.99 4.33 -4.38
CA GLY A 119 -9.38 3.19 -5.21
C GLY A 119 -8.24 2.53 -6.00
N SER A 120 -6.98 2.88 -5.75
CA SER A 120 -5.83 2.30 -6.46
C SER A 120 -5.71 0.80 -6.23
N LYS A 121 -5.74 0.35 -4.98
CA LYS A 121 -5.66 -1.06 -4.60
C LYS A 121 -6.99 -1.79 -4.84
N THR A 122 -8.12 -1.13 -4.58
CA THR A 122 -9.48 -1.65 -4.88
C THR A 122 -9.61 -2.05 -6.34
N THR A 123 -9.25 -1.16 -7.27
CA THR A 123 -9.32 -1.43 -8.71
C THR A 123 -8.32 -2.49 -9.16
N GLN A 124 -7.18 -2.61 -8.50
CA GLN A 124 -6.21 -3.68 -8.75
C GLN A 124 -6.76 -5.04 -8.29
N ILE A 125 -7.43 -5.10 -7.14
CA ILE A 125 -8.11 -6.31 -6.65
C ILE A 125 -9.19 -6.74 -7.64
N ALA A 126 -10.08 -5.80 -8.05
CA ALA A 126 -11.14 -6.07 -9.03
C ALA A 126 -10.60 -6.59 -10.37
N GLU A 127 -9.47 -6.02 -10.84
CA GLU A 127 -8.76 -6.47 -12.04
C GLU A 127 -8.24 -7.91 -11.89
N MET A 128 -7.57 -8.21 -10.78
CA MET A 128 -7.02 -9.54 -10.51
C MET A 128 -8.13 -10.59 -10.37
N MET A 129 -9.30 -10.20 -9.83
CA MET A 129 -10.50 -11.02 -9.75
C MET A 129 -11.26 -11.12 -11.09
N LYS A 130 -10.85 -10.40 -12.13
CA LYS A 130 -11.55 -10.34 -13.45
C LYS A 130 -13.03 -9.94 -13.31
N ASN A 131 -13.34 -9.02 -12.41
CA ASN A 131 -14.71 -8.60 -12.06
C ASN A 131 -15.62 -9.77 -11.58
N SER A 132 -15.07 -10.84 -11.05
CA SER A 132 -15.84 -11.98 -10.50
C SER A 132 -15.70 -12.02 -8.97
N GLY A 133 -16.80 -12.36 -8.26
CA GLY A 133 -16.87 -12.22 -6.81
C GLY A 133 -17.27 -10.81 -6.39
N VAL A 134 -16.91 -10.41 -5.17
CA VAL A 134 -17.28 -9.09 -4.61
C VAL A 134 -16.11 -8.42 -3.93
N VAL A 135 -15.90 -7.14 -4.19
CA VAL A 135 -14.99 -6.27 -3.45
C VAL A 135 -15.80 -5.22 -2.71
N ILE A 136 -15.82 -5.31 -1.38
CA ILE A 136 -16.37 -4.24 -0.55
C ILE A 136 -15.27 -3.21 -0.33
N ALA A 137 -15.50 -2.00 -0.85
CA ALA A 137 -14.55 -0.88 -0.82
C ALA A 137 -15.04 0.17 0.18
N ASN A 138 -14.48 0.17 1.40
CA ASN A 138 -14.91 1.05 2.48
C ASN A 138 -13.99 2.27 2.64
N ASP A 139 -14.55 3.42 2.96
CA ASP A 139 -13.83 4.57 3.54
C ASP A 139 -14.77 5.36 4.46
N TYR A 140 -14.20 6.13 5.40
CA TYR A 140 -15.01 6.93 6.35
C TYR A 140 -15.03 8.43 6.01
N LYS A 141 -14.33 8.86 4.94
CA LYS A 141 -14.29 10.28 4.51
C LYS A 141 -15.07 10.48 3.23
N LEU A 142 -16.22 11.16 3.31
CA LEU A 142 -17.11 11.38 2.16
C LEU A 142 -16.42 12.02 0.95
N LYS A 143 -15.49 12.98 1.17
CA LYS A 143 -14.70 13.58 0.09
C LYS A 143 -13.84 12.55 -0.65
N ARG A 144 -13.27 11.57 0.08
CA ARG A 144 -12.47 10.50 -0.49
C ARG A 144 -13.32 9.46 -1.22
N ILE A 145 -14.52 9.17 -0.71
CA ILE A 145 -15.48 8.25 -1.37
C ILE A 145 -15.87 8.75 -2.76
N LYS A 146 -16.04 10.06 -2.96
CA LYS A 146 -16.30 10.61 -4.30
C LYS A 146 -15.18 10.26 -5.29
N ALA A 147 -13.92 10.38 -4.88
CA ALA A 147 -12.77 9.99 -5.69
C ALA A 147 -12.72 8.46 -5.93
N LEU A 148 -13.03 7.66 -4.91
CA LEU A 148 -13.15 6.21 -5.02
C LEU A 148 -14.20 5.82 -6.06
N ALA A 149 -15.43 6.37 -5.97
CA ALA A 149 -16.52 6.08 -6.89
C ALA A 149 -16.15 6.44 -8.35
N THR A 150 -15.57 7.63 -8.55
CA THR A 150 -15.10 8.06 -9.87
C THR A 150 -14.04 7.11 -10.45
N ASN A 151 -13.09 6.67 -9.63
CA ASN A 151 -12.02 5.79 -10.08
C ASN A 151 -12.53 4.36 -10.35
N VAL A 152 -13.39 3.81 -9.49
CA VAL A 152 -14.03 2.50 -9.67
C VAL A 152 -14.84 2.48 -10.99
N GLN A 153 -15.65 3.51 -11.23
CA GLN A 153 -16.42 3.65 -12.46
C GLN A 153 -15.52 3.82 -13.69
N ARG A 154 -14.56 4.75 -13.64
CA ARG A 154 -13.62 5.01 -14.75
C ARG A 154 -12.79 3.78 -15.09
N PHE A 155 -12.39 3.00 -14.09
CA PHE A 155 -11.63 1.76 -14.28
C PHE A 155 -12.48 0.61 -14.79
N GLY A 156 -13.80 0.61 -14.56
CA GLY A 156 -14.72 -0.48 -14.93
C GLY A 156 -14.64 -1.66 -13.96
N ALA A 157 -14.41 -1.38 -12.68
CA ALA A 157 -14.42 -2.39 -11.63
C ALA A 157 -15.88 -2.67 -11.22
N MET A 158 -16.55 -3.58 -11.94
CA MET A 158 -17.98 -3.83 -11.83
C MET A 158 -18.39 -4.64 -10.60
N ASN A 159 -17.46 -5.36 -10.00
CA ASN A 159 -17.69 -6.18 -8.81
C ASN A 159 -17.42 -5.42 -7.49
N CYS A 160 -17.32 -4.10 -7.52
CA CYS A 160 -17.05 -3.26 -6.35
C CYS A 160 -18.33 -2.67 -5.77
N VAL A 161 -18.53 -2.84 -4.46
CA VAL A 161 -19.58 -2.18 -3.66
C VAL A 161 -18.89 -1.16 -2.74
N ILE A 162 -19.27 0.11 -2.86
CA ILE A 162 -18.69 1.18 -2.05
C ILE A 162 -19.51 1.37 -0.79
N THR A 163 -18.84 1.40 0.36
CA THR A 163 -19.47 1.63 1.67
C THR A 163 -18.84 2.85 2.37
N TYR A 164 -19.68 3.52 3.17
CA TYR A 164 -19.29 4.64 4.01
C TYR A 164 -19.48 4.26 5.48
N CYS A 165 -18.39 3.82 6.12
CA CYS A 165 -18.43 3.38 7.51
C CYS A 165 -17.09 3.61 8.20
N ASP A 166 -17.14 3.92 9.50
CA ASP A 166 -15.94 3.90 10.34
C ASP A 166 -15.46 2.46 10.48
N ALA A 167 -14.20 2.22 10.15
CA ALA A 167 -13.60 0.89 10.20
C ALA A 167 -13.63 0.26 11.61
N ARG A 168 -13.74 1.07 12.68
CA ARG A 168 -13.91 0.59 14.06
C ARG A 168 -15.22 -0.15 14.25
N ASP A 169 -16.23 0.20 13.49
CA ASP A 169 -17.61 -0.29 13.63
C ASP A 169 -18.02 -1.26 12.51
N PHE A 170 -17.17 -1.45 11.49
CA PHE A 170 -17.50 -2.27 10.32
C PHE A 170 -17.91 -3.71 10.67
N TRP A 171 -17.31 -4.30 11.69
CA TRP A 171 -17.64 -5.65 12.17
C TRP A 171 -19.09 -5.81 12.64
N LYS A 172 -19.77 -4.73 13.01
CA LYS A 172 -21.16 -4.73 13.48
C LYS A 172 -22.15 -5.14 12.39
N PHE A 173 -21.77 -5.07 11.11
CA PHE A 173 -22.59 -5.56 9.99
C PHE A 173 -22.67 -7.10 9.94
N GLY A 174 -21.88 -7.82 10.73
CA GLY A 174 -21.88 -9.29 10.75
C GLY A 174 -21.30 -9.94 9.48
N LEU A 175 -20.78 -9.15 8.55
CA LEU A 175 -20.20 -9.65 7.31
C LEU A 175 -18.85 -10.33 7.56
N LYS A 176 -18.58 -11.37 6.77
CA LYS A 176 -17.33 -12.13 6.80
C LYS A 176 -16.70 -12.14 5.42
N PHE A 177 -15.36 -12.12 5.39
CA PHE A 177 -14.56 -12.00 4.17
C PHE A 177 -13.51 -13.10 4.10
N ASP A 178 -13.27 -13.57 2.88
CA ASP A 178 -12.19 -14.53 2.61
C ASP A 178 -10.84 -13.86 2.75
N LYS A 179 -10.77 -12.58 2.31
CA LYS A 179 -9.56 -11.77 2.39
C LYS A 179 -9.87 -10.32 2.76
N ILE A 180 -8.94 -9.71 3.50
CA ILE A 180 -9.02 -8.30 3.86
C ILE A 180 -7.72 -7.61 3.43
N LEU A 181 -7.82 -6.52 2.67
CA LEU A 181 -6.76 -5.56 2.51
C LEU A 181 -6.87 -4.52 3.62
N PHE A 182 -5.85 -4.46 4.46
CA PHE A 182 -5.74 -3.52 5.56
C PHE A 182 -4.61 -2.53 5.29
N ASP A 183 -4.82 -1.65 4.29
CA ASP A 183 -3.88 -0.59 3.90
C ASP A 183 -4.18 0.68 4.70
N VAL A 184 -3.74 0.67 5.96
CA VAL A 184 -4.22 1.60 6.97
C VAL A 184 -3.54 2.97 6.89
N SER A 185 -4.28 4.04 7.23
CA SER A 185 -3.70 5.38 7.38
C SER A 185 -2.59 5.37 8.43
N CYS A 186 -1.46 5.99 8.11
CA CYS A 186 -0.23 5.96 8.89
C CYS A 186 0.44 7.35 8.96
N SER A 187 1.59 7.46 9.61
CA SER A 187 2.39 8.70 9.65
C SER A 187 2.92 9.10 8.27
N GLY A 188 3.10 8.12 7.37
CA GLY A 188 3.51 8.32 5.99
C GLY A 188 5.01 8.58 5.82
N SER A 189 5.86 8.19 6.77
CA SER A 189 7.30 8.48 6.70
C SER A 189 7.99 7.93 5.45
N GLY A 190 7.47 6.84 4.86
CA GLY A 190 7.95 6.31 3.58
C GLY A 190 7.58 7.18 2.37
N SER A 191 6.53 8.00 2.48
CA SER A 191 6.10 8.91 1.42
C SER A 191 6.76 10.29 1.47
N ILE A 192 7.72 10.52 2.37
CA ILE A 192 8.52 11.78 2.43
C ILE A 192 9.18 12.04 1.08
N VAL A 193 9.68 11.02 0.41
CA VAL A 193 10.33 11.12 -0.91
C VAL A 193 9.44 11.73 -2.00
N THR A 194 8.13 11.63 -1.87
CA THR A 194 7.14 12.23 -2.79
C THR A 194 6.47 13.47 -2.21
N THR A 195 6.43 13.60 -0.88
CA THR A 195 5.67 14.61 -0.16
C THR A 195 6.46 15.15 1.04
N TRP A 196 7.36 16.10 0.81
CA TRP A 196 8.24 16.67 1.84
C TRP A 196 7.50 17.31 3.03
N ARG A 197 6.24 17.70 2.84
CA ARG A 197 5.41 18.20 3.96
C ARG A 197 5.33 17.19 5.12
N ILE A 198 5.38 15.89 4.83
CA ILE A 198 5.33 14.83 5.85
C ILE A 198 6.48 14.97 6.85
N MET A 199 7.68 15.35 6.39
CA MET A 199 8.83 15.59 7.28
C MET A 199 8.53 16.69 8.32
N LYS A 200 7.80 17.74 7.94
CA LYS A 200 7.40 18.80 8.89
C LYS A 200 6.44 18.29 9.96
N GLU A 201 5.55 17.38 9.58
CA GLU A 201 4.53 16.77 10.45
C GLU A 201 5.04 15.55 11.23
N TRP A 202 6.21 15.00 10.85
CA TRP A 202 6.80 13.83 11.49
C TRP A 202 7.17 14.13 12.96
N SER A 203 6.75 13.24 13.87
CA SER A 203 7.12 13.26 15.29
C SER A 203 6.84 11.90 15.93
N LEU A 204 7.61 11.53 16.96
CA LEU A 204 7.40 10.28 17.73
C LEU A 204 6.02 10.24 18.38
N GLN A 205 5.50 11.39 18.84
CA GLN A 205 4.16 11.47 19.41
C GLN A 205 3.09 11.06 18.39
N ARG A 206 3.17 11.59 17.16
CA ARG A 206 2.23 11.24 16.07
C ARG A 206 2.33 9.75 15.71
N ILE A 207 3.53 9.20 15.61
CA ILE A 207 3.78 7.79 15.32
C ILE A 207 3.11 6.90 16.37
N LYS A 208 3.36 7.14 17.66
CA LYS A 208 2.77 6.40 18.77
C LYS A 208 1.23 6.51 18.80
N MET A 209 0.69 7.68 18.49
CA MET A 209 -0.77 7.87 18.37
C MET A 209 -1.34 7.05 17.21
N MET A 210 -0.70 7.07 16.05
CA MET A 210 -1.14 6.30 14.88
C MET A 210 -1.08 4.80 15.14
N SER A 211 0.00 4.29 15.74
CA SER A 211 0.14 2.89 16.11
C SER A 211 -1.01 2.41 17.02
N LYS A 212 -1.34 3.16 18.06
CA LYS A 212 -2.46 2.84 18.95
C LYS A 212 -3.79 2.77 18.21
N TYR A 213 -4.03 3.74 17.32
CA TYR A 213 -5.25 3.77 16.51
C TYR A 213 -5.33 2.59 15.53
N GLN A 214 -4.22 2.25 14.89
CA GLN A 214 -4.12 1.12 13.98
C GLN A 214 -4.40 -0.22 14.66
N LYS A 215 -3.96 -0.42 15.92
CA LYS A 215 -4.28 -1.63 16.72
C LYS A 215 -5.79 -1.80 16.94
N ILE A 216 -6.51 -0.70 17.24
CA ILE A 216 -7.97 -0.73 17.39
C ILE A 216 -8.65 -1.12 16.07
N LEU A 217 -8.20 -0.54 14.96
CA LEU A 217 -8.73 -0.85 13.63
C LEU A 217 -8.44 -2.30 13.22
N LEU A 218 -7.24 -2.79 13.52
CA LEU A 218 -6.84 -4.17 13.21
C LEU A 218 -7.69 -5.19 13.99
N ALA A 219 -7.92 -4.96 15.29
CA ALA A 219 -8.80 -5.79 16.10
C ALA A 219 -10.24 -5.81 15.55
N SER A 220 -10.73 -4.70 14.99
CA SER A 220 -12.02 -4.63 14.31
C SER A 220 -12.02 -5.44 13.00
N ALA A 221 -10.99 -5.28 12.17
CA ALA A 221 -10.86 -5.99 10.90
C ALA A 221 -10.81 -7.51 11.06
N VAL A 222 -10.08 -8.01 12.08
CA VAL A 222 -9.97 -9.46 12.37
C VAL A 222 -11.32 -10.09 12.71
N LYS A 223 -12.25 -9.33 13.30
CA LYS A 223 -13.62 -9.80 13.54
C LYS A 223 -14.40 -10.04 12.25
N CYS A 224 -14.05 -9.35 11.15
CA CYS A 224 -14.66 -9.50 9.84
C CYS A 224 -14.04 -10.66 9.01
N LEU A 225 -12.90 -11.20 9.42
CA LEU A 225 -12.19 -12.24 8.68
C LEU A 225 -12.82 -13.62 8.94
N ASN A 226 -12.99 -14.41 7.89
CA ASN A 226 -13.36 -15.82 7.97
C ASN A 226 -12.28 -16.62 8.72
N LYS A 227 -12.64 -17.80 9.21
CA LYS A 227 -11.65 -18.80 9.65
C LYS A 227 -10.76 -19.16 8.46
N ASP A 228 -9.46 -19.27 8.68
CA ASP A 228 -8.43 -19.48 7.65
C ASP A 228 -8.32 -18.34 6.60
N GLY A 229 -9.03 -17.23 6.80
CA GLY A 229 -8.99 -16.05 5.95
C GLY A 229 -7.64 -15.32 6.03
N ILE A 230 -7.33 -14.55 4.99
CA ILE A 230 -6.08 -13.80 4.85
C ILE A 230 -6.32 -12.31 5.07
N LEU A 231 -5.48 -11.67 5.88
CA LEU A 231 -5.41 -10.23 6.00
C LEU A 231 -4.02 -9.76 5.56
N VAL A 232 -3.96 -8.86 4.58
CA VAL A 232 -2.71 -8.18 4.23
C VAL A 232 -2.70 -6.82 4.92
N TYR A 233 -1.82 -6.69 5.90
CA TYR A 233 -1.50 -5.44 6.57
C TYR A 233 -0.48 -4.67 5.74
N SER A 234 -0.71 -3.38 5.46
CA SER A 234 0.26 -2.54 4.79
C SER A 234 0.20 -1.09 5.26
N THR A 235 1.36 -0.43 5.23
CA THR A 235 1.52 1.01 5.49
C THR A 235 2.56 1.62 4.57
N CYS A 236 2.43 2.89 4.26
CA CYS A 236 3.51 3.71 3.70
C CYS A 236 4.37 4.36 4.80
N SER A 237 4.43 3.74 5.98
CA SER A 237 5.30 4.14 7.08
C SER A 237 6.53 3.24 7.17
N MET A 238 7.65 3.81 7.54
CA MET A 238 8.87 3.07 7.84
C MET A 238 9.08 2.87 9.35
N GLU A 239 8.11 3.28 10.19
CA GLU A 239 8.22 3.31 11.65
C GLU A 239 7.90 1.94 12.27
N PRO A 240 8.78 1.41 13.13
CA PRO A 240 8.56 0.10 13.76
C PRO A 240 7.29 0.03 14.63
N GLU A 241 6.90 1.12 15.27
CA GLU A 241 5.68 1.17 16.10
C GLU A 241 4.40 0.98 15.28
N GLU A 242 4.37 1.49 14.05
CA GLU A 242 3.23 1.36 13.15
C GLU A 242 3.25 0.03 12.37
N ASN A 243 4.37 -0.65 12.37
CA ASN A 243 4.67 -1.84 11.58
C ASN A 243 4.86 -3.07 12.48
N GLU A 244 6.07 -3.38 12.87
CA GLU A 244 6.41 -4.59 13.62
C GLU A 244 5.67 -4.69 14.95
N GLU A 245 5.54 -3.59 15.67
CA GLU A 245 4.80 -3.59 16.95
C GLU A 245 3.31 -3.90 16.76
N ASN A 246 2.73 -3.48 15.63
CA ASN A 246 1.34 -3.80 15.31
C ASN A 246 1.18 -5.26 14.84
N ILE A 247 2.19 -5.81 14.17
CA ILE A 247 2.18 -7.24 13.80
C ILE A 247 2.42 -8.12 15.04
N ASP A 248 3.33 -7.73 15.93
CA ASP A 248 3.52 -8.41 17.23
C ASP A 248 2.22 -8.45 18.05
N PHE A 249 1.48 -7.33 18.08
CA PHE A 249 0.14 -7.27 18.66
C PHE A 249 -0.84 -8.21 17.93
N ALA A 250 -0.81 -8.29 16.61
CA ALA A 250 -1.67 -9.18 15.84
C ALA A 250 -1.41 -10.66 16.18
N VAL A 251 -0.17 -11.04 16.38
CA VAL A 251 0.23 -12.41 16.74
C VAL A 251 -0.13 -12.71 18.19
N LYS A 252 0.38 -11.91 19.13
CA LYS A 252 0.29 -12.21 20.58
C LYS A 252 -1.10 -12.01 21.17
N ILE A 253 -1.85 -11.02 20.65
CA ILE A 253 -3.15 -10.61 21.23
C ILE A 253 -4.33 -11.04 20.38
N LEU A 254 -4.22 -10.96 19.04
CA LEU A 254 -5.32 -11.32 18.16
C LEU A 254 -5.25 -12.76 17.66
N GLY A 255 -4.15 -13.49 17.95
CA GLY A 255 -3.99 -14.91 17.61
C GLY A 255 -3.80 -15.19 16.12
N LEU A 256 -3.31 -14.21 15.35
CA LEU A 256 -3.02 -14.40 13.93
C LEU A 256 -1.64 -15.02 13.73
N SER A 257 -1.46 -15.77 12.65
CA SER A 257 -0.17 -16.29 12.21
C SER A 257 0.38 -15.45 11.05
N VAL A 258 1.71 -15.26 11.01
CA VAL A 258 2.38 -14.52 9.93
C VAL A 258 2.84 -15.50 8.86
N GLU A 259 2.39 -15.30 7.63
CA GLU A 259 2.84 -16.05 6.47
C GLU A 259 4.06 -15.39 5.81
N LYS A 260 5.01 -16.22 5.37
CA LYS A 260 6.20 -15.72 4.68
C LYS A 260 5.86 -15.15 3.32
N ILE A 261 6.31 -13.93 3.08
CA ILE A 261 6.16 -13.24 1.79
C ILE A 261 7.41 -13.43 0.94
N LYS A 262 7.22 -13.66 -0.36
CA LYS A 262 8.29 -13.63 -1.37
C LYS A 262 7.79 -12.87 -2.59
N VAL A 263 8.49 -11.79 -2.94
CA VAL A 263 8.22 -11.01 -4.17
C VAL A 263 9.44 -11.07 -5.07
N LYS A 264 9.29 -11.65 -6.25
CA LYS A 264 10.40 -11.75 -7.21
C LYS A 264 10.80 -10.37 -7.72
N ASN A 265 12.10 -10.18 -7.91
CA ASN A 265 12.70 -8.95 -8.46
C ASN A 265 12.41 -7.65 -7.66
N LEU A 266 12.07 -7.77 -6.39
CA LEU A 266 11.94 -6.68 -5.44
C LEU A 266 13.07 -6.81 -4.40
N LYS A 267 13.82 -5.72 -4.15
CA LYS A 267 14.72 -5.62 -3.01
C LYS A 267 13.90 -5.25 -1.78
N TYR A 268 13.94 -6.06 -0.74
CA TYR A 268 13.27 -5.81 0.53
C TYR A 268 14.07 -6.42 1.69
N ARG A 269 13.72 -6.02 2.88
CA ARG A 269 14.28 -6.54 4.14
C ARG A 269 13.19 -7.22 4.94
N ASN A 270 13.58 -8.12 5.81
CA ASN A 270 12.68 -8.74 6.77
C ASN A 270 12.21 -7.71 7.80
N GLY A 271 11.07 -7.98 8.46
CA GLY A 271 10.66 -7.23 9.63
C GLY A 271 11.71 -7.30 10.75
N LEU A 272 11.81 -6.24 11.54
CA LEU A 272 12.73 -6.18 12.67
C LEU A 272 12.25 -7.12 13.79
N LEU A 273 13.20 -7.79 14.48
CA LEU A 273 12.90 -8.62 15.64
C LEU A 273 13.06 -7.87 16.97
N GLU A 274 13.74 -6.72 16.93
CA GLU A 274 13.93 -5.85 18.09
C GLU A 274 14.04 -4.39 17.64
N PHE A 275 13.51 -3.48 18.42
CA PHE A 275 13.68 -2.04 18.25
C PHE A 275 13.54 -1.31 19.58
N GLU A 276 14.47 -0.40 19.92
CA GLU A 276 14.53 0.38 21.18
C GLU A 276 14.35 -0.54 22.42
N GLY A 277 15.06 -1.70 22.43
CA GLY A 277 15.00 -2.68 23.52
C GLY A 277 13.73 -3.52 23.61
N LYS A 278 12.77 -3.32 22.71
CA LYS A 278 11.52 -4.08 22.65
C LYS A 278 11.64 -5.22 21.64
N LYS A 279 11.53 -6.46 22.12
CA LYS A 279 11.57 -7.67 21.29
C LYS A 279 10.17 -8.01 20.76
N PHE A 280 10.12 -8.36 19.49
CA PHE A 280 8.93 -8.80 18.78
C PHE A 280 8.90 -10.33 18.64
N ASP A 281 7.74 -10.86 18.29
CA ASP A 281 7.59 -12.27 17.95
C ASP A 281 8.46 -12.62 16.75
N GLU A 282 9.08 -13.81 16.76
CA GLU A 282 10.01 -14.23 15.70
C GLU A 282 9.36 -14.29 14.32
N SER A 283 8.06 -14.57 14.24
CA SER A 283 7.32 -14.61 12.99
C SER A 283 7.22 -13.24 12.30
N VAL A 284 7.43 -12.13 13.01
CA VAL A 284 7.45 -10.77 12.46
C VAL A 284 8.53 -10.63 11.37
N ALA A 285 9.63 -11.40 11.46
CA ALA A 285 10.65 -11.47 10.41
C ALA A 285 10.12 -11.93 9.04
N ASN A 286 8.94 -12.53 8.96
CA ASN A 286 8.30 -12.91 7.70
C ASN A 286 7.62 -11.73 6.97
N ALA A 287 7.41 -10.60 7.64
CA ALA A 287 6.99 -9.35 7.01
C ALA A 287 8.13 -8.75 6.17
N ILE A 288 7.78 -7.87 5.24
CA ILE A 288 8.75 -7.18 4.38
C ILE A 288 8.74 -5.68 4.61
N ARG A 289 9.94 -5.11 4.64
CA ARG A 289 10.22 -3.66 4.68
C ARG A 289 10.87 -3.25 3.37
N ILE A 290 10.39 -2.15 2.82
CA ILE A 290 10.93 -1.53 1.62
C ILE A 290 11.32 -0.11 1.99
N PHE A 291 12.59 0.25 1.81
CA PHE A 291 13.05 1.61 1.96
C PHE A 291 13.12 2.31 0.59
N PRO A 292 12.98 3.64 0.52
CA PRO A 292 13.00 4.37 -0.76
C PRO A 292 14.21 4.10 -1.63
N HIS A 293 15.39 3.94 -1.04
CA HIS A 293 16.64 3.67 -1.75
C HIS A 293 16.77 2.24 -2.29
N ASP A 294 15.97 1.31 -1.80
CA ASP A 294 16.03 -0.09 -2.26
C ASP A 294 15.59 -0.26 -3.72
N ASN A 295 14.54 0.48 -4.14
CA ASN A 295 13.93 0.29 -5.45
C ASN A 295 13.53 1.60 -6.16
N LEU A 296 13.91 2.77 -5.64
CA LEU A 296 13.43 4.09 -6.07
C LEU A 296 11.90 4.19 -6.03
N THR A 297 11.30 3.79 -4.91
CA THR A 297 9.86 3.82 -4.61
C THR A 297 9.60 4.62 -3.35
N GLU A 298 8.34 4.73 -2.93
CA GLU A 298 8.04 5.06 -1.54
C GLU A 298 8.51 3.95 -0.60
N GLY A 299 8.79 4.30 0.66
CA GLY A 299 8.99 3.32 1.72
C GLY A 299 7.67 2.62 2.05
N PHE A 300 7.71 1.31 2.29
CA PHE A 300 6.52 0.52 2.52
C PHE A 300 6.78 -0.64 3.49
N PHE A 301 5.75 -1.01 4.24
CA PHE A 301 5.76 -2.22 5.06
C PHE A 301 4.57 -3.10 4.69
N ILE A 302 4.76 -4.42 4.61
CA ILE A 302 3.71 -5.35 4.25
C ILE A 302 3.85 -6.64 5.05
N CYS A 303 2.75 -7.11 5.61
CA CYS A 303 2.67 -8.38 6.32
C CYS A 303 1.43 -9.17 5.88
N LYS A 304 1.58 -10.46 5.61
CA LYS A 304 0.48 -11.38 5.31
C LYS A 304 0.14 -12.16 6.57
N LEU A 305 -1.09 -12.01 7.03
CA LEU A 305 -1.61 -12.60 8.25
C LEU A 305 -2.72 -13.61 7.93
N ARG A 306 -2.75 -14.71 8.66
CA ARG A 306 -3.81 -15.73 8.59
C ARG A 306 -4.50 -15.86 9.95
N LYS A 307 -5.83 -15.98 9.92
CA LYS A 307 -6.67 -16.20 11.11
C LYS A 307 -6.80 -17.69 11.40
#